data_0401c6810bdc3e7f2d047d0be006691f
#
_entry.id   0401c6810bdc3e7f2d047d0be006691f
#
_cell.length_a   1.000
_cell.length_b   1.000
_cell.length_c   1.000
_cell.angle_alpha   90.00
_cell.angle_beta   90.00
_cell.angle_gamma   90.00
#
_symmetry.space_group_name_H-M   'P 1'
#
loop_
_entity.id
_entity.type
_entity.pdbx_description
1 polymer ?
#
loop_
_entity_poly.entity_id
_entity_poly.type
_entity_poly.pdbx_seq_one_letter_code
_entity_poly.pdbx_strand_id
1 'polypeptide(L)'
;MKTFDEQAAFGLPFERLIAQTAALLLFPDRPDYELFRLPAHSVIDFFLLDQQKPVAALEVKRRSVRSTAYDTTILPLSVYVAALELSRLTVPTFAAILFTDGLYVFDVLRIPSRICYLRDRRGAQRAHRAYPVGEVLRVKLERESDVVSVHQLQAGSGSSSQSIAEGRDTCV
;
A
#
# COMPACT_ATOMS: atom_id res chain seq x y z
N MET A 1 10.19 -24.28 0.85
CA MET A 1 9.04 -23.38 0.68
C MET A 1 8.80 -22.72 2.03
N LYS A 2 8.94 -21.39 2.15
CA LYS A 2 8.74 -20.68 3.43
C LYS A 2 7.28 -20.81 3.84
N THR A 3 7.01 -21.06 5.11
CA THR A 3 5.64 -21.07 5.64
C THR A 3 5.00 -19.69 5.57
N PHE A 4 3.68 -19.61 5.67
CA PHE A 4 2.95 -18.33 5.67
C PHE A 4 3.45 -17.40 6.80
N ASP A 5 3.75 -17.97 7.97
CA ASP A 5 4.24 -17.23 9.14
C ASP A 5 5.66 -16.70 8.93
N GLU A 6 6.55 -17.47 8.26
CA GLU A 6 7.90 -16.99 7.90
C GLU A 6 7.86 -15.88 6.85
N GLN A 7 6.93 -15.95 5.90
CA GLN A 7 6.73 -14.87 4.91
C GLN A 7 6.15 -13.61 5.55
N ALA A 8 5.21 -13.75 6.46
CA ALA A 8 4.66 -12.65 7.24
C ALA A 8 5.73 -12.01 8.12
N ALA A 9 6.51 -12.79 8.86
CA ALA A 9 7.58 -12.28 9.73
C ALA A 9 8.66 -11.50 8.96
N PHE A 10 8.96 -11.89 7.72
CA PHE A 10 9.94 -11.21 6.88
C PHE A 10 9.40 -9.91 6.25
N GLY A 11 8.10 -9.84 5.97
CA GLY A 11 7.45 -8.66 5.41
C GLY A 11 7.18 -7.55 6.43
N LEU A 12 6.99 -7.91 7.69
CA LEU A 12 6.56 -7.05 8.78
C LEU A 12 7.40 -5.78 9.01
N PRO A 13 8.75 -5.85 9.09
CA PRO A 13 9.57 -4.67 9.29
C PRO A 13 9.43 -3.65 8.15
N PHE A 14 9.31 -4.15 6.92
CA PHE A 14 9.17 -3.31 5.72
C PHE A 14 7.81 -2.63 5.63
N GLU A 15 6.71 -3.33 5.94
CA GLU A 15 5.38 -2.75 5.97
C GLU A 15 5.30 -1.62 6.99
N ARG A 16 5.87 -1.84 8.18
CA ARG A 16 5.93 -0.80 9.22
C ARG A 16 6.73 0.41 8.78
N LEU A 17 7.88 0.22 8.14
CA LEU A 17 8.71 1.32 7.64
C LEU A 17 7.99 2.12 6.55
N ILE A 18 7.31 1.45 5.61
CA ILE A 18 6.49 2.12 4.58
C ILE A 18 5.37 2.93 5.26
N ALA A 19 4.69 2.35 6.24
CA ALA A 19 3.60 3.01 6.96
C ALA A 19 4.10 4.23 7.76
N GLN A 20 5.25 4.14 8.43
CA GLN A 20 5.88 5.25 9.15
C GLN A 20 6.24 6.39 8.19
N THR A 21 6.88 6.07 7.06
CA THR A 21 7.22 7.06 6.05
C THR A 21 5.97 7.72 5.48
N ALA A 22 4.93 6.95 5.16
CA ALA A 22 3.66 7.48 4.68
C ALA A 22 3.00 8.40 5.73
N ALA A 23 3.04 8.04 7.01
CA ALA A 23 2.49 8.85 8.09
C ALA A 23 3.19 10.21 8.20
N LEU A 24 4.52 10.24 8.15
CA LEU A 24 5.31 11.49 8.17
C LEU A 24 5.02 12.38 6.96
N LEU A 25 4.75 11.78 5.80
CA LEU A 25 4.42 12.52 4.58
C LEU A 25 3.01 13.11 4.63
N LEU A 26 2.06 12.38 5.19
CA LEU A 26 0.66 12.82 5.31
C LEU A 26 0.50 13.87 6.43
N PHE A 27 1.26 13.74 7.50
CA PHE A 27 1.13 14.54 8.72
C PHE A 27 2.52 15.02 9.21
N PRO A 28 3.23 15.86 8.43
CA PRO A 28 4.60 16.26 8.75
C PRO A 28 4.72 17.02 10.07
N ASP A 29 3.65 17.71 10.47
CA ASP A 29 3.60 18.51 11.71
C ASP A 29 3.19 17.69 12.94
N ARG A 30 2.93 16.40 12.76
CA ARG A 30 2.44 15.49 13.82
C ARG A 30 3.29 14.21 13.90
N PRO A 31 4.59 14.32 14.25
CA PRO A 31 5.48 13.16 14.35
C PRO A 31 5.15 12.26 15.57
N ASP A 32 4.28 12.70 16.45
CA ASP A 32 3.82 12.04 17.66
C ASP A 32 2.67 11.06 17.43
N TYR A 33 2.15 10.94 16.21
CA TYR A 33 1.13 9.94 15.89
C TYR A 33 1.66 8.52 16.10
N GLU A 34 0.92 7.73 16.85
CA GLU A 34 1.23 6.32 17.07
C GLU A 34 0.75 5.47 15.89
N LEU A 35 1.65 4.64 15.38
CA LEU A 35 1.30 3.67 14.34
C LEU A 35 0.87 2.34 14.98
N PHE A 36 -0.42 2.05 14.95
CA PHE A 36 -1.02 0.83 15.47
C PHE A 36 -1.28 -0.16 14.35
N ARG A 37 -0.64 -1.33 14.42
CA ARG A 37 -0.85 -2.40 13.45
C ARG A 37 -2.11 -3.18 13.78
N LEU A 38 -2.92 -3.42 12.76
CA LEU A 38 -4.09 -4.28 12.87
C LEU A 38 -3.71 -5.78 12.71
N PRO A 39 -4.55 -6.70 13.18
CA PRO A 39 -4.32 -8.15 13.01
C PRO A 39 -4.14 -8.54 11.55
N ALA A 40 -3.36 -9.60 11.28
CA ALA A 40 -2.97 -10.04 9.94
C ALA A 40 -4.14 -10.35 8.98
N HIS A 41 -5.35 -10.57 9.49
CA HIS A 41 -6.56 -10.82 8.69
C HIS A 41 -7.43 -9.57 8.52
N SER A 42 -7.01 -8.42 9.03
CA SER A 42 -7.70 -7.15 8.82
C SER A 42 -7.61 -6.73 7.36
N VAL A 43 -8.64 -6.03 6.89
CA VAL A 43 -8.68 -5.50 5.53
C VAL A 43 -7.72 -4.32 5.36
N ILE A 44 -7.48 -3.59 6.44
CA ILE A 44 -6.55 -2.47 6.54
C ILE A 44 -5.36 -2.90 7.40
N ASP A 45 -4.15 -2.45 7.08
CA ASP A 45 -2.93 -2.87 7.75
C ASP A 45 -2.65 -2.09 9.04
N PHE A 46 -2.88 -0.77 9.06
CA PHE A 46 -2.53 0.10 10.18
C PHE A 46 -3.58 1.19 10.43
N PHE A 47 -3.65 1.63 11.70
CA PHE A 47 -4.21 2.92 12.07
C PHE A 47 -3.10 3.88 12.51
N LEU A 48 -3.25 5.16 12.18
CA LEU A 48 -2.59 6.24 12.89
C LEU A 48 -3.50 6.69 14.03
N LEU A 49 -2.92 6.77 15.22
CA LEU A 49 -3.63 7.17 16.44
C LEU A 49 -3.10 8.50 16.94
N ASP A 50 -4.02 9.38 17.32
CA ASP A 50 -3.77 10.56 18.13
C ASP A 50 -4.44 10.34 19.48
N GLN A 51 -3.65 10.29 20.57
CA GLN A 51 -4.18 10.03 21.92
C GLN A 51 -5.13 8.81 21.94
N GLN A 52 -4.70 7.70 21.33
CA GLN A 52 -5.44 6.44 21.20
C GLN A 52 -6.72 6.50 20.34
N LYS A 53 -6.96 7.61 19.63
CA LYS A 53 -8.08 7.73 18.69
C LYS A 53 -7.58 7.58 17.25
N PRO A 54 -8.22 6.77 16.41
CA PRO A 54 -7.89 6.67 15.00
C PRO A 54 -8.11 8.02 14.29
N VAL A 55 -7.05 8.55 13.66
CA VAL A 55 -7.10 9.77 12.85
C VAL A 55 -6.91 9.48 11.37
N ALA A 56 -6.33 8.33 11.02
CA ALA A 56 -6.24 7.82 9.66
C ALA A 56 -6.06 6.32 9.65
N ALA A 57 -6.41 5.69 8.51
CA ALA A 57 -6.15 4.29 8.22
C ALA A 57 -5.17 4.17 7.05
N LEU A 58 -4.28 3.18 7.08
CA LEU A 58 -3.29 2.93 6.05
C LEU A 58 -3.36 1.49 5.55
N GLU A 59 -3.47 1.35 4.25
CA GLU A 59 -3.23 0.09 3.52
C GLU A 59 -1.86 0.16 2.88
N VAL A 60 -1.00 -0.82 3.12
CA VAL A 60 0.38 -0.84 2.65
C VAL A 60 0.55 -1.91 1.59
N LYS A 61 1.15 -1.54 0.45
CA LYS A 61 1.50 -2.49 -0.61
C LYS A 61 2.92 -2.27 -1.07
N ARG A 62 3.57 -3.36 -1.43
CA ARG A 62 4.85 -3.37 -2.11
C ARG A 62 4.69 -3.95 -3.51
N ARG A 63 5.29 -3.28 -4.50
CA ARG A 63 5.33 -3.72 -5.91
C ARG A 63 6.78 -3.86 -6.37
N SER A 64 7.10 -4.98 -6.99
CA SER A 64 8.44 -5.26 -7.54
C SER A 64 8.66 -4.68 -8.95
N VAL A 65 7.79 -3.76 -9.36
CA VAL A 65 7.83 -3.07 -10.65
C VAL A 65 7.92 -1.57 -10.45
N ARG A 66 8.27 -0.84 -11.51
CA ARG A 66 8.21 0.62 -11.52
C ARG A 66 6.75 1.11 -11.53
N SER A 67 6.51 2.30 -11.02
CA SER A 67 5.19 2.92 -11.07
C SER A 67 4.66 3.11 -12.49
N THR A 68 5.57 3.29 -13.46
CA THR A 68 5.26 3.46 -14.88
C THR A 68 5.08 2.15 -15.65
N ALA A 69 5.19 1.00 -14.99
CA ALA A 69 5.02 -0.29 -15.66
C ALA A 69 3.57 -0.54 -16.10
N TYR A 70 2.61 0.13 -15.45
CA TYR A 70 1.18 0.02 -15.77
C TYR A 70 0.52 1.40 -15.62
N ASP A 71 -0.55 1.66 -16.39
CA ASP A 71 -1.31 2.91 -16.29
C ASP A 71 -2.13 2.99 -15.00
N THR A 72 -2.40 1.86 -14.35
CA THR A 72 -3.19 1.78 -13.14
C THR A 72 -2.51 0.94 -12.07
N THR A 73 -2.73 1.30 -10.80
CA THR A 73 -2.47 0.42 -9.66
C THR A 73 -3.77 -0.10 -9.08
N ILE A 74 -3.75 -1.27 -8.47
CA ILE A 74 -4.95 -1.94 -7.97
C ILE A 74 -4.90 -2.16 -6.46
N LEU A 75 -6.09 -2.01 -5.84
CA LEU A 75 -6.35 -2.44 -4.46
C LEU A 75 -7.53 -3.41 -4.43
N PRO A 76 -7.58 -4.36 -3.46
CA PRO A 76 -8.76 -5.18 -3.25
C PRO A 76 -10.01 -4.32 -3.04
N LEU A 77 -11.16 -4.74 -3.58
CA LEU A 77 -12.42 -4.00 -3.39
C LEU A 77 -12.78 -3.87 -1.90
N SER A 78 -12.40 -4.85 -1.08
CA SER A 78 -12.60 -4.82 0.37
C SER A 78 -11.94 -3.60 1.04
N VAL A 79 -10.76 -3.16 0.57
CA VAL A 79 -10.10 -1.94 1.06
C VAL A 79 -10.95 -0.70 0.78
N TYR A 80 -11.53 -0.60 -0.42
CA TYR A 80 -12.41 0.49 -0.78
C TYR A 80 -13.70 0.51 0.08
N VAL A 81 -14.30 -0.66 0.32
CA VAL A 81 -15.47 -0.79 1.18
C VAL A 81 -15.15 -0.40 2.62
N ALA A 82 -14.01 -0.87 3.16
CA ALA A 82 -13.56 -0.47 4.49
C ALA A 82 -13.32 1.05 4.58
N ALA A 83 -12.74 1.67 3.54
CA ALA A 83 -12.56 3.11 3.46
C ALA A 83 -13.90 3.87 3.51
N LEU A 84 -14.94 3.38 2.83
CA LEU A 84 -16.29 3.96 2.90
C LEU A 84 -16.87 3.88 4.32
N GLU A 85 -16.70 2.75 5.02
CA GLU A 85 -17.18 2.61 6.39
C GLU A 85 -16.41 3.52 7.36
N LEU A 86 -15.08 3.58 7.24
CA LEU A 86 -14.24 4.45 8.06
C LEU A 86 -14.50 5.94 7.82
N SER A 87 -14.85 6.32 6.59
CA SER A 87 -15.18 7.71 6.26
C SER A 87 -16.43 8.21 6.99
N ARG A 88 -17.38 7.33 7.33
CA ARG A 88 -18.55 7.66 8.16
C ARG A 88 -18.16 8.02 9.58
N LEU A 89 -17.00 7.54 10.03
CA LEU A 89 -16.40 7.86 11.33
C LEU A 89 -15.38 9.00 11.23
N THR A 90 -15.34 9.71 10.11
CA THR A 90 -14.38 10.79 9.82
C THR A 90 -12.90 10.32 9.80
N VAL A 91 -12.65 9.04 9.61
CA VAL A 91 -11.31 8.47 9.51
C VAL A 91 -10.97 8.26 8.02
N PRO A 92 -10.11 9.10 7.41
CA PRO A 92 -9.68 8.92 6.03
C PRO A 92 -8.82 7.67 5.91
N THR A 93 -8.89 7.02 4.74
CA THR A 93 -8.08 5.83 4.43
C THR A 93 -7.13 6.14 3.28
N PHE A 94 -5.85 5.93 3.54
CA PHE A 94 -4.80 6.11 2.55
C PHE A 94 -4.21 4.78 2.12
N ALA A 95 -3.83 4.68 0.85
CA ALA A 95 -2.99 3.60 0.35
C ALA A 95 -1.55 4.11 0.23
N ALA A 96 -0.61 3.36 0.78
CA ALA A 96 0.82 3.59 0.69
C ALA A 96 1.44 2.46 -0.14
N ILE A 97 1.82 2.75 -1.39
CA ILE A 97 2.34 1.75 -2.33
C ILE A 97 3.80 2.05 -2.64
N LEU A 98 4.70 1.17 -2.21
CA LEU A 98 6.11 1.24 -2.56
C LEU A 98 6.35 0.49 -3.86
N PHE A 99 6.69 1.24 -4.91
CA PHE A 99 7.24 0.74 -6.18
C PHE A 99 8.77 0.77 -6.15
N THR A 100 9.43 0.18 -7.14
CA THR A 100 10.90 0.19 -7.23
C THR A 100 11.48 1.59 -7.48
N ASP A 101 10.65 2.55 -7.90
CA ASP A 101 11.03 3.93 -8.23
C ASP A 101 10.44 4.97 -7.26
N GLY A 102 9.77 4.56 -6.19
CA GLY A 102 9.30 5.48 -5.16
C GLY A 102 8.09 5.02 -4.37
N LEU A 103 7.78 5.77 -3.31
CA LEU A 103 6.59 5.60 -2.50
C LEU A 103 5.48 6.53 -3.00
N TYR A 104 4.29 5.96 -3.20
CA TYR A 104 3.09 6.66 -3.62
C TYR A 104 2.05 6.56 -2.51
N VAL A 105 1.54 7.70 -2.06
CA VAL A 105 0.52 7.77 -1.02
C VAL A 105 -0.68 8.54 -1.56
N PHE A 106 -1.88 7.97 -1.42
CA PHE A 106 -3.10 8.60 -1.89
C PHE A 106 -4.32 8.24 -1.04
N ASP A 107 -5.28 9.15 -0.99
CA ASP A 107 -6.59 8.90 -0.37
C ASP A 107 -7.42 7.97 -1.26
N VAL A 108 -7.83 6.83 -0.71
CA VAL A 108 -8.53 5.75 -1.41
C VAL A 108 -9.87 6.21 -1.99
N LEU A 109 -10.54 7.18 -1.36
CA LEU A 109 -11.85 7.66 -1.79
C LEU A 109 -11.78 8.90 -2.69
N ARG A 110 -10.69 9.68 -2.63
CA ARG A 110 -10.57 10.93 -3.41
C ARG A 110 -10.08 10.72 -4.83
N ILE A 111 -9.30 9.67 -5.07
CA ILE A 111 -8.83 9.37 -6.42
C ILE A 111 -9.91 8.62 -7.19
N PRO A 112 -10.34 9.09 -8.36
CA PRO A 112 -11.26 8.38 -9.23
C PRO A 112 -10.74 6.97 -9.53
N SER A 113 -11.62 5.98 -9.43
CA SER A 113 -11.22 4.59 -9.64
C SER A 113 -12.35 3.79 -10.26
N ARG A 114 -12.02 2.72 -10.97
CA ARG A 114 -13.00 1.81 -11.59
C ARG A 114 -12.90 0.41 -10.99
N ILE A 115 -14.02 -0.33 -11.00
CA ILE A 115 -14.01 -1.75 -10.62
C ILE A 115 -13.39 -2.54 -11.78
N CYS A 116 -12.51 -3.47 -11.44
CA CYS A 116 -11.97 -4.47 -12.35
C CYS A 116 -11.95 -5.84 -11.69
N TYR A 117 -11.91 -6.90 -12.50
CA TYR A 117 -11.91 -8.27 -12.02
C TYR A 117 -10.64 -8.97 -12.50
N LEU A 118 -9.84 -9.43 -11.54
CA LEU A 118 -8.61 -10.17 -11.81
C LEU A 118 -8.74 -11.61 -11.34
N ARG A 119 -8.13 -12.52 -12.07
CA ARG A 119 -8.01 -13.92 -11.65
C ARG A 119 -6.78 -14.07 -10.76
N ASP A 120 -6.95 -14.69 -9.61
CA ASP A 120 -5.81 -15.06 -8.76
C ASP A 120 -5.09 -16.30 -9.36
N ARG A 121 -3.95 -16.68 -8.75
CA ARG A 121 -3.16 -17.84 -9.19
C ARG A 121 -3.93 -19.17 -9.16
N ARG A 122 -5.05 -19.24 -8.45
CA ARG A 122 -5.93 -20.41 -8.37
C ARG A 122 -7.10 -20.31 -9.36
N GLY A 123 -7.12 -19.29 -10.21
CA GLY A 123 -8.16 -19.04 -11.19
C GLY A 123 -9.44 -18.41 -10.63
N ALA A 124 -9.51 -18.12 -9.32
CA ALA A 124 -10.64 -17.44 -8.73
C ALA A 124 -10.67 -15.96 -9.13
N GLN A 125 -11.83 -15.49 -9.57
CA GLN A 125 -12.04 -14.09 -9.95
C GLN A 125 -12.24 -13.25 -8.71
N ARG A 126 -11.48 -12.16 -8.56
CA ARG A 126 -11.59 -11.23 -7.44
C ARG A 126 -11.82 -9.82 -7.93
N ALA A 127 -12.72 -9.10 -7.26
CA ALA A 127 -13.00 -7.71 -7.54
C ALA A 127 -11.94 -6.80 -6.91
N HIS A 128 -11.48 -5.83 -7.69
CA HIS A 128 -10.49 -4.82 -7.32
C HIS A 128 -10.96 -3.43 -7.74
N ARG A 129 -10.32 -2.39 -7.20
CA ARG A 129 -10.41 -1.02 -7.71
C ARG A 129 -9.11 -0.67 -8.40
N ALA A 130 -9.20 -0.16 -9.64
CA ALA A 130 -8.07 0.32 -10.42
C ALA A 130 -7.99 1.85 -10.33
N TYR A 131 -6.83 2.35 -9.91
CA TYR A 131 -6.52 3.76 -9.71
C TYR A 131 -5.52 4.23 -10.77
N PRO A 132 -5.79 5.34 -11.51
CA PRO A 132 -4.83 5.88 -12.47
C PRO A 132 -3.53 6.30 -11.77
N VAL A 133 -2.38 5.77 -12.20
CA VAL A 133 -1.09 6.06 -11.55
C VAL A 133 -0.71 7.53 -11.69
N GLY A 134 -1.08 8.18 -12.80
CA GLY A 134 -0.80 9.60 -13.02
C GLY A 134 -1.52 10.55 -12.06
N GLU A 135 -2.65 10.13 -11.49
CA GLU A 135 -3.46 10.92 -10.54
C GLU A 135 -3.12 10.61 -9.08
N VAL A 136 -2.38 9.52 -8.82
CA VAL A 136 -1.91 9.16 -7.49
C VAL A 136 -0.85 10.17 -7.04
N LEU A 137 -1.04 10.74 -5.84
CA LEU A 137 -0.14 11.73 -5.29
C LEU A 137 1.29 11.15 -5.22
N ARG A 138 2.18 11.63 -6.08
CA ARG A 138 3.57 11.26 -6.09
C ARG A 138 4.29 11.99 -4.96
N VAL A 139 4.50 11.32 -3.86
CA VAL A 139 5.38 11.81 -2.83
C VAL A 139 6.79 11.42 -3.22
N LYS A 140 7.51 12.35 -3.81
CA LYS A 140 8.94 12.19 -4.09
C LYS A 140 9.67 12.27 -2.76
N LEU A 141 10.35 11.18 -2.38
CA LEU A 141 11.24 11.18 -1.24
C LEU A 141 12.44 12.09 -1.61
N GLU A 142 12.44 13.33 -1.12
CA GLU A 142 13.48 14.33 -1.46
C GLU A 142 14.57 14.45 -0.40
N ARG A 143 14.44 13.79 0.75
CA ARG A 143 15.45 13.84 1.82
C ARG A 143 16.41 12.66 1.71
N GLU A 144 17.69 12.96 1.87
CA GLU A 144 18.76 11.95 1.85
C GLU A 144 18.55 10.82 2.89
N SER A 145 17.97 11.14 4.06
CA SER A 145 17.54 10.18 5.09
C SER A 145 16.45 9.23 4.61
N ASP A 146 15.55 9.68 3.73
CA ASP A 146 14.45 8.89 3.20
C ASP A 146 14.94 7.96 2.08
N VAL A 147 15.95 8.39 1.34
CA VAL A 147 16.65 7.61 0.30
C VAL A 147 17.36 6.40 0.93
N VAL A 148 18.00 6.56 2.07
CA VAL A 148 18.64 5.46 2.81
C VAL A 148 17.61 4.41 3.22
N SER A 149 16.44 4.82 3.68
CA SER A 149 15.35 3.91 4.05
C SER A 149 14.81 3.16 2.84
N VAL A 150 14.68 3.82 1.68
CA VAL A 150 14.24 3.19 0.42
C VAL A 150 15.32 2.26 -0.15
N HIS A 151 16.60 2.64 -0.07
CA HIS A 151 17.70 1.76 -0.46
C HIS A 151 17.82 0.52 0.41
N GLN A 152 17.61 0.62 1.72
CA GLN A 152 17.53 -0.54 2.61
C GLN A 152 16.35 -1.45 2.27
N LEU A 153 15.19 -0.88 1.89
CA LEU A 153 14.04 -1.63 1.40
C LEU A 153 14.34 -2.37 0.09
N GLN A 154 15.16 -1.78 -0.80
CA GLN A 154 15.57 -2.39 -2.06
C GLN A 154 16.66 -3.45 -1.88
N ALA A 155 17.65 -3.23 -1.03
CA ALA A 155 18.75 -4.17 -0.78
C ALA A 155 18.29 -5.49 -0.14
N GLY A 156 17.21 -5.47 0.66
CA GLY A 156 16.60 -6.68 1.21
C GLY A 156 15.86 -7.56 0.19
N SER A 157 15.75 -7.12 -1.08
CA SER A 157 15.02 -7.82 -2.14
C SER A 157 15.90 -8.61 -3.12
N GLY A 158 17.20 -8.66 -2.90
CA GLY A 158 18.14 -9.36 -3.78
C GLY A 158 18.17 -10.88 -3.53
N SER A 159 17.12 -11.60 -3.85
CA SER A 159 17.15 -12.98 -4.39
C SER A 159 15.75 -13.58 -4.49
N SER A 160 15.05 -13.32 -5.56
CA SER A 160 14.25 -14.32 -6.28
C SER A 160 13.60 -13.68 -7.50
N SER A 161 14.36 -13.70 -8.59
CA SER A 161 13.79 -13.53 -9.93
C SER A 161 12.93 -14.73 -10.24
N GLN A 162 11.64 -14.66 -10.00
CA GLN A 162 10.69 -15.54 -10.65
C GLN A 162 9.91 -14.71 -11.65
N SER A 163 10.17 -15.01 -12.92
CA SER A 163 9.45 -14.53 -14.08
C SER A 163 7.94 -14.72 -13.89
N ILE A 164 7.20 -13.64 -13.83
CA ILE A 164 5.74 -13.67 -13.91
C ILE A 164 5.38 -13.59 -15.38
N ALA A 165 4.84 -14.69 -15.89
CA ALA A 165 4.28 -14.75 -17.23
C ALA A 165 3.12 -13.75 -17.35
N GLU A 166 3.14 -13.01 -18.45
CA GLU A 166 2.16 -12.01 -18.84
C GLU A 166 0.75 -12.64 -18.97
N GLY A 167 -0.09 -12.37 -17.98
CA GLY A 167 -1.53 -12.50 -18.14
C GLY A 167 -2.07 -11.16 -18.63
N ARG A 168 -2.58 -11.09 -19.84
CA ARG A 168 -3.26 -9.91 -20.39
C ARG A 168 -4.49 -9.62 -19.54
N ASP A 169 -4.43 -8.51 -18.80
CA ASP A 169 -5.53 -8.00 -17.97
C ASP A 169 -6.54 -7.29 -18.87
N THR A 170 -7.72 -7.85 -19.02
CA THR A 170 -8.88 -7.12 -19.54
C THR A 170 -9.64 -6.49 -18.38
N CYS A 171 -9.41 -5.19 -18.15
CA CYS A 171 -10.33 -4.35 -17.38
C CYS A 171 -11.53 -4.00 -18.29
N VAL A 172 -12.73 -4.23 -17.82
CA VAL A 172 -14.01 -3.79 -18.42
C VAL A 172 -14.51 -2.58 -17.65
#